data_bec132b2e8da60f4c1837f6339e1d2fa
#
_entry.id   bec132b2e8da60f4c1837f6339e1d2fa
#
_cell.length_a   1.000
_cell.length_b   1.000
_cell.length_c   1.000
_cell.angle_alpha   90.00
_cell.angle_beta   90.00
_cell.angle_gamma   90.00
#
_symmetry.space_group_name_H-M   'P 1'
#
loop_
_entity.id
_entity.type
_entity.pdbx_description
1 polymer ?
#
loop_
_entity_poly.entity_id
_entity_poly.type
_entity_poly.pdbx_seq_one_letter_code
_entity_poly.pdbx_strand_id
1 'polypeptide(L)'
;MSAYIRLFKDIRIADVPSVGGKNASLGEMLAFLSSEGIRVPDGFAVTAAGFWYYIDSNNIRNAISGLLGKLDREKFSNLKETGKRCRELVLGGKMPEDLGVEILAQYRELGGGASDAVAVRSSATAEDLPEASFAGQHESYLNIQGDKPLLEAVQKCFASLFTDRAIKYREDNGFAHEKVALSVGIQKMVRSD
;
A
#
# COMPACT_ATOMS: atom_id res chain seq x y z
N MET A 1 -4.28 -17.72 -9.19
CA MET A 1 -4.14 -16.62 -8.20
C MET A 1 -4.29 -15.31 -8.93
N SER A 2 -4.99 -14.38 -8.33
CA SER A 2 -5.14 -13.03 -8.88
C SER A 2 -3.79 -12.32 -8.96
N ALA A 3 -3.62 -11.41 -9.93
CA ALA A 3 -2.45 -10.53 -10.00
C ALA A 3 -2.49 -9.45 -8.89
N TYR A 4 -3.66 -9.22 -8.30
CA TYR A 4 -3.90 -8.10 -7.38
C TYR A 4 -3.73 -8.45 -5.91
N ILE A 5 -3.78 -9.75 -5.55
CA ILE A 5 -3.70 -10.21 -4.16
C ILE A 5 -2.61 -11.28 -4.00
N ARG A 6 -1.81 -11.18 -2.94
CA ARG A 6 -0.81 -12.17 -2.54
C ARG A 6 -0.94 -12.45 -1.04
N LEU A 7 -1.02 -13.72 -0.65
CA LEU A 7 -1.02 -14.10 0.77
C LEU A 7 0.40 -13.95 1.34
N PHE A 8 0.54 -13.51 2.58
CA PHE A 8 1.86 -13.34 3.21
C PHE A 8 2.68 -14.64 3.21
N LYS A 9 2.04 -15.78 3.43
CA LYS A 9 2.70 -17.10 3.39
C LYS A 9 3.37 -17.41 2.04
N ASP A 10 2.89 -16.82 0.94
CA ASP A 10 3.38 -17.03 -0.43
C ASP A 10 4.33 -15.92 -0.90
N ILE A 11 4.56 -14.90 -0.06
CA ILE A 11 5.45 -13.77 -0.36
C ILE A 11 6.88 -14.08 0.11
N ARG A 12 7.86 -13.67 -0.70
CA ARG A 12 9.29 -13.77 -0.39
C ARG A 12 9.98 -12.44 -0.68
N ILE A 13 11.24 -12.31 -0.25
CA ILE A 13 12.03 -11.09 -0.46
C ILE A 13 12.16 -10.72 -1.95
N ALA A 14 12.16 -11.69 -2.84
CA ALA A 14 12.18 -11.46 -4.29
C ALA A 14 10.92 -10.77 -4.83
N ASP A 15 9.84 -10.73 -4.05
CA ASP A 15 8.57 -10.12 -4.43
C ASP A 15 8.51 -8.61 -4.12
N VAL A 16 9.57 -8.00 -3.58
CA VAL A 16 9.64 -6.55 -3.28
C VAL A 16 9.09 -5.69 -4.42
N PRO A 17 9.41 -5.93 -5.71
CA PRO A 17 8.86 -5.12 -6.80
C PRO A 17 7.33 -5.15 -6.92
N SER A 18 6.67 -6.17 -6.40
CA SER A 18 5.22 -6.34 -6.48
C SER A 18 4.48 -6.03 -5.17
N VAL A 19 5.12 -6.23 -4.01
CA VAL A 19 4.45 -6.09 -2.71
C VAL A 19 5.12 -5.08 -1.78
N GLY A 20 6.25 -4.50 -2.19
CA GLY A 20 7.05 -3.58 -1.39
C GLY A 20 7.82 -4.30 -0.26
N GLY A 21 8.83 -3.61 0.28
CA GLY A 21 9.78 -4.20 1.22
C GLY A 21 9.16 -4.68 2.52
N LYS A 22 8.24 -3.92 3.11
CA LYS A 22 7.59 -4.33 4.37
C LYS A 22 6.79 -5.62 4.23
N ASN A 23 6.02 -5.77 3.15
CA ASN A 23 5.24 -6.97 2.94
C ASN A 23 6.13 -8.15 2.57
N ALA A 24 7.23 -7.92 1.82
CA ALA A 24 8.21 -8.95 1.49
C ALA A 24 8.91 -9.45 2.76
N SER A 25 9.37 -8.55 3.62
CA SER A 25 9.97 -8.90 4.91
C SER A 25 9.00 -9.66 5.83
N LEU A 26 7.72 -9.26 5.86
CA LEU A 26 6.68 -9.97 6.60
C LEU A 26 6.49 -11.40 6.08
N GLY A 27 6.48 -11.59 4.76
CA GLY A 27 6.38 -12.92 4.15
C GLY A 27 7.56 -13.83 4.52
N GLU A 28 8.79 -13.30 4.49
CA GLU A 28 9.98 -14.03 4.94
C GLU A 28 9.91 -14.38 6.44
N MET A 29 9.52 -13.41 7.27
CA MET A 29 9.35 -13.64 8.70
C MET A 29 8.32 -14.75 8.96
N LEU A 30 7.18 -14.71 8.27
CA LEU A 30 6.13 -15.71 8.42
C LEU A 30 6.67 -17.11 8.05
N ALA A 31 7.40 -17.23 6.94
CA ALA A 31 7.95 -18.48 6.48
C ALA A 31 9.00 -19.04 7.47
N PHE A 32 9.92 -18.19 7.94
CA PHE A 32 10.99 -18.59 8.85
C PHE A 32 10.48 -18.89 10.26
N LEU A 33 9.74 -17.96 10.86
CA LEU A 33 9.30 -18.08 12.27
C LEU A 33 8.24 -19.16 12.47
N SER A 34 7.41 -19.44 11.44
CA SER A 34 6.44 -20.53 11.51
C SER A 34 7.13 -21.89 11.62
N SER A 35 8.30 -22.08 11.00
CA SER A 35 9.10 -23.31 11.14
C SER A 35 9.68 -23.49 12.54
N GLU A 36 9.91 -22.39 13.27
CA GLU A 36 10.38 -22.37 14.66
C GLU A 36 9.23 -22.40 15.69
N GLY A 37 7.99 -22.58 15.24
CA GLY A 37 6.82 -22.63 16.11
C GLY A 37 6.37 -21.26 16.65
N ILE A 38 6.92 -20.17 16.13
CA ILE A 38 6.56 -18.81 16.53
C ILE A 38 5.38 -18.33 15.65
N ARG A 39 4.32 -17.86 16.30
CA ARG A 39 3.12 -17.36 15.61
C ARG A 39 3.35 -15.94 15.11
N VAL A 40 3.40 -15.76 13.80
CA VAL A 40 3.31 -14.47 13.14
C VAL A 40 1.88 -14.25 12.68
N PRO A 41 1.26 -13.10 12.93
CA PRO A 41 -0.10 -12.84 12.44
C PRO A 41 -0.17 -12.93 10.92
N ASP A 42 -1.10 -13.74 10.44
CA ASP A 42 -1.33 -13.95 9.01
C ASP A 42 -1.96 -12.73 8.35
N GLY A 43 -1.92 -12.69 7.04
CA GLY A 43 -2.44 -11.59 6.25
C GLY A 43 -2.23 -11.77 4.76
N PHE A 44 -2.54 -10.72 4.04
CA PHE A 44 -2.34 -10.63 2.60
C PHE A 44 -1.95 -9.22 2.17
N ALA A 45 -1.43 -9.11 0.97
CA ALA A 45 -1.06 -7.85 0.35
C ALA A 45 -1.93 -7.59 -0.90
N VAL A 46 -2.47 -6.37 -1.01
CA VAL A 46 -2.88 -5.82 -2.30
C VAL A 46 -1.60 -5.38 -3.01
N THR A 47 -1.34 -5.90 -4.19
CA THR A 47 -0.08 -5.73 -4.90
C THR A 47 0.04 -4.36 -5.60
N ALA A 48 1.23 -4.03 -6.10
CA ALA A 48 1.45 -2.90 -6.99
C ALA A 48 0.56 -2.94 -8.24
N ALA A 49 0.27 -4.14 -8.77
CA ALA A 49 -0.67 -4.30 -9.88
C ALA A 49 -2.09 -3.88 -9.49
N GLY A 50 -2.53 -4.20 -8.27
CA GLY A 50 -3.82 -3.74 -7.73
C GLY A 50 -3.88 -2.22 -7.57
N PHE A 51 -2.79 -1.59 -7.12
CA PHE A 51 -2.67 -0.13 -7.06
C PHE A 51 -2.82 0.50 -8.46
N TRP A 52 -2.06 0.02 -9.44
CA TRP A 52 -2.15 0.57 -10.79
C TRP A 52 -3.51 0.32 -11.42
N TYR A 53 -4.10 -0.85 -11.20
CA TYR A 53 -5.46 -1.14 -11.65
C TYR A 53 -6.48 -0.15 -11.08
N TYR A 54 -6.37 0.18 -9.78
CA TYR A 54 -7.19 1.22 -9.16
C TYR A 54 -7.01 2.59 -9.84
N ILE A 55 -5.77 3.02 -10.05
CA ILE A 55 -5.43 4.30 -10.69
C ILE A 55 -6.00 4.38 -12.11
N ASP A 56 -5.83 3.31 -12.90
CA ASP A 56 -6.25 3.28 -14.30
C ASP A 56 -7.76 3.16 -14.47
N SER A 57 -8.43 2.35 -13.67
CA SER A 57 -9.89 2.21 -13.67
C SER A 57 -10.61 3.53 -13.35
N ASN A 58 -9.96 4.41 -12.59
CA ASN A 58 -10.47 5.74 -12.29
C ASN A 58 -10.00 6.83 -13.29
N ASN A 59 -9.21 6.48 -14.29
CA ASN A 59 -8.66 7.40 -15.30
C ASN A 59 -7.88 8.59 -14.70
N ILE A 60 -7.26 8.42 -13.52
CA ILE A 60 -6.58 9.52 -12.80
C ILE A 60 -5.07 9.56 -13.03
N ARG A 61 -4.48 8.55 -13.70
CA ARG A 61 -3.03 8.48 -13.96
C ARG A 61 -2.47 9.74 -14.63
N ASN A 62 -3.09 10.16 -15.72
CA ASN A 62 -2.63 11.34 -16.49
C ASN A 62 -2.79 12.64 -15.70
N ALA A 63 -3.85 12.77 -14.91
CA ALA A 63 -4.07 13.94 -14.07
C ALA A 63 -3.00 14.03 -12.97
N ILE A 64 -2.68 12.92 -12.31
CA ILE A 64 -1.61 12.83 -11.30
C ILE A 64 -0.25 13.17 -11.94
N SER A 65 0.09 12.56 -13.08
CA SER A 65 1.33 12.83 -13.80
C SER A 65 1.44 14.31 -14.21
N GLY A 66 0.35 14.89 -14.68
CA GLY A 66 0.30 16.32 -15.04
C GLY A 66 0.50 17.25 -13.85
N LEU A 67 0.00 16.89 -12.67
CA LEU A 67 0.23 17.65 -11.43
C LEU A 67 1.69 17.56 -10.98
N LEU A 68 2.25 16.36 -10.96
CA LEU A 68 3.64 16.11 -10.57
C LEU A 68 4.63 16.72 -11.57
N GLY A 69 4.29 16.73 -12.88
CA GLY A 69 5.10 17.37 -13.91
C GLY A 69 5.22 18.90 -13.77
N LYS A 70 4.29 19.52 -13.03
CA LYS A 70 4.29 20.97 -12.73
C LYS A 70 4.92 21.31 -11.37
N LEU A 71 5.50 20.33 -10.69
CA LEU A 71 6.15 20.54 -9.41
C LEU A 71 7.36 21.48 -9.56
N ASP A 72 7.43 22.48 -8.71
CA ASP A 72 8.62 23.33 -8.54
C ASP A 72 9.69 22.50 -7.82
N ARG A 73 10.62 21.92 -8.59
CA ARG A 73 11.67 21.04 -8.08
C ARG A 73 12.82 21.77 -7.37
N GLU A 74 12.94 23.08 -7.57
CA GLU A 74 14.00 23.86 -6.92
C GLU A 74 13.59 24.31 -5.52
N LYS A 75 12.41 24.91 -5.40
CA LYS A 75 11.94 25.53 -4.14
C LYS A 75 10.83 24.76 -3.46
N PHE A 76 10.25 23.78 -4.14
CA PHE A 76 9.08 23.04 -3.67
C PHE A 76 7.92 23.94 -3.23
N SER A 77 7.81 25.14 -3.84
CA SER A 77 6.84 26.17 -3.44
C SER A 77 5.39 25.72 -3.60
N ASN A 78 5.11 24.79 -4.53
CA ASN A 78 3.78 24.26 -4.79
C ASN A 78 3.61 22.79 -4.32
N LEU A 79 4.55 22.21 -3.57
CA LEU A 79 4.54 20.81 -3.14
C LEU A 79 3.26 20.46 -2.37
N LYS A 80 2.90 21.29 -1.39
CA LYS A 80 1.72 21.06 -0.54
C LYS A 80 0.43 21.00 -1.36
N GLU A 81 0.26 21.93 -2.28
CA GLU A 81 -0.93 21.97 -3.14
C GLU A 81 -0.94 20.79 -4.13
N THR A 82 0.21 20.50 -4.75
CA THR A 82 0.38 19.35 -5.66
C THR A 82 0.06 18.04 -4.95
N GLY A 83 0.64 17.80 -3.79
CA GLY A 83 0.39 16.60 -3.00
C GLY A 83 -1.08 16.48 -2.57
N LYS A 84 -1.68 17.58 -2.11
CA LYS A 84 -3.10 17.62 -1.74
C LYS A 84 -3.98 17.20 -2.91
N ARG A 85 -3.79 17.82 -4.08
CA ARG A 85 -4.61 17.52 -5.28
C ARG A 85 -4.45 16.08 -5.76
N CYS A 86 -3.24 15.54 -5.73
CA CYS A 86 -3.01 14.13 -6.05
C CYS A 86 -3.76 13.20 -5.08
N ARG A 87 -3.71 13.48 -3.77
CA ARG A 87 -4.46 12.71 -2.77
C ARG A 87 -5.98 12.81 -2.96
N GLU A 88 -6.49 13.99 -3.27
CA GLU A 88 -7.91 14.21 -3.55
C GLU A 88 -8.38 13.39 -4.76
N LEU A 89 -7.59 13.32 -5.82
CA LEU A 89 -7.89 12.46 -6.98
C LEU A 89 -7.98 10.98 -6.57
N VAL A 90 -7.02 10.51 -5.78
CA VAL A 90 -7.02 9.11 -5.32
C VAL A 90 -8.20 8.87 -4.37
N LEU A 91 -8.45 9.72 -3.39
CA LEU A 91 -9.53 9.56 -2.42
C LEU A 91 -10.92 9.75 -3.03
N GLY A 92 -11.03 10.49 -4.15
CA GLY A 92 -12.26 10.65 -4.90
C GLY A 92 -12.58 9.49 -5.86
N GLY A 93 -11.65 8.59 -6.10
CA GLY A 93 -11.84 7.42 -6.94
C GLY A 93 -12.78 6.38 -6.32
N LYS A 94 -13.29 5.48 -7.15
CA LYS A 94 -14.11 4.34 -6.72
C LYS A 94 -13.27 3.07 -6.73
N MET A 95 -13.42 2.25 -5.70
CA MET A 95 -12.82 0.90 -5.69
C MET A 95 -13.45 0.09 -6.83
N PRO A 96 -12.66 -0.46 -7.80
CA PRO A 96 -13.18 -1.38 -8.80
C PRO A 96 -13.87 -2.57 -8.12
N GLU A 97 -15.02 -2.97 -8.63
CA GLU A 97 -15.87 -3.96 -7.98
C GLU A 97 -15.15 -5.31 -7.80
N ASP A 98 -14.48 -5.77 -8.84
CA ASP A 98 -13.69 -7.02 -8.84
C ASP A 98 -12.55 -6.97 -7.82
N LEU A 99 -11.77 -5.88 -7.79
CA LEU A 99 -10.71 -5.69 -6.80
C LEU A 99 -11.27 -5.64 -5.37
N GLY A 100 -12.38 -4.93 -5.18
CA GLY A 100 -13.06 -4.85 -3.89
C GLY A 100 -13.55 -6.22 -3.42
N VAL A 101 -14.16 -7.01 -4.30
CA VAL A 101 -14.62 -8.37 -4.01
C VAL A 101 -13.46 -9.27 -3.60
N GLU A 102 -12.32 -9.21 -4.31
CA GLU A 102 -11.14 -10.01 -3.97
C GLU A 102 -10.56 -9.64 -2.60
N ILE A 103 -10.43 -8.33 -2.31
CA ILE A 103 -9.94 -7.86 -1.00
C ILE A 103 -10.84 -8.37 0.12
N LEU A 104 -12.17 -8.24 -0.04
CA LEU A 104 -13.13 -8.65 0.96
C LEU A 104 -13.20 -10.17 1.12
N ALA A 105 -13.02 -10.94 0.04
CA ALA A 105 -12.95 -12.39 0.11
C ALA A 105 -11.77 -12.83 0.97
N GLN A 106 -10.56 -12.27 0.74
CA GLN A 106 -9.39 -12.59 1.55
C GLN A 106 -9.51 -12.11 3.00
N TYR A 107 -10.13 -10.96 3.23
CA TYR A 107 -10.42 -10.49 4.58
C TYR A 107 -11.29 -11.47 5.37
N ARG A 108 -12.32 -12.04 4.72
CA ARG A 108 -13.19 -13.06 5.36
C ARG A 108 -12.45 -14.37 5.62
N GLU A 109 -11.57 -14.79 4.71
CA GLU A 109 -10.74 -16.00 4.88
C GLU A 109 -9.74 -15.88 6.04
N LEU A 110 -9.26 -14.69 6.36
CA LEU A 110 -8.43 -14.46 7.54
C LEU A 110 -9.14 -14.77 8.89
N GLY A 111 -10.39 -15.22 8.84
CA GLY A 111 -11.23 -15.41 10.02
C GLY A 111 -11.93 -14.12 10.41
N GLY A 112 -11.86 -13.14 9.52
CA GLY A 112 -12.53 -11.87 9.62
C GLY A 112 -14.01 -12.01 9.33
N GLY A 113 -14.74 -12.68 10.19
CA GLY A 113 -16.14 -12.32 10.33
C GLY A 113 -16.17 -10.81 10.62
N ALA A 114 -17.34 -10.16 10.53
CA ALA A 114 -17.52 -8.71 10.74
C ALA A 114 -16.91 -8.14 12.04
N SER A 115 -16.20 -8.95 12.84
CA SER A 115 -15.66 -8.64 14.16
C SER A 115 -14.13 -8.66 14.28
N ASP A 116 -13.39 -9.24 13.32
CA ASP A 116 -11.93 -9.33 13.49
C ASP A 116 -11.23 -8.06 12.99
N ALA A 117 -10.48 -7.43 13.89
CA ALA A 117 -9.71 -6.23 13.58
C ALA A 117 -8.46 -6.57 12.77
N VAL A 118 -8.14 -5.74 11.78
CA VAL A 118 -6.92 -5.82 11.01
C VAL A 118 -6.11 -4.52 11.08
N ALA A 119 -4.81 -4.65 10.86
CA ALA A 119 -3.93 -3.53 10.56
C ALA A 119 -3.82 -3.40 9.04
N VAL A 120 -3.98 -2.20 8.52
CA VAL A 120 -3.83 -1.87 7.10
C VAL A 120 -2.63 -0.94 6.95
N ARG A 121 -1.60 -1.38 6.22
CA ARG A 121 -0.30 -0.69 6.15
C ARG A 121 0.16 -0.54 4.72
N SER A 122 0.64 0.64 4.38
CA SER A 122 1.27 0.87 3.08
C SER A 122 2.70 0.33 3.01
N SER A 123 3.10 -0.15 1.84
CA SER A 123 4.44 -0.66 1.52
C SER A 123 4.80 -0.24 0.10
N ALA A 124 5.82 0.60 -0.08
CA ALA A 124 6.21 1.07 -1.40
C ALA A 124 7.16 0.09 -2.09
N THR A 125 7.05 -0.02 -3.42
CA THR A 125 7.89 -0.93 -4.22
C THR A 125 9.33 -0.45 -4.41
N ALA A 126 9.62 0.80 -4.05
CA ALA A 126 10.96 1.39 -4.09
C ALA A 126 11.58 1.58 -2.71
N GLU A 127 11.05 0.92 -1.66
CA GLU A 127 11.37 1.18 -0.26
C GLU A 127 12.76 0.69 0.17
N ASP A 128 13.30 -0.34 -0.49
CA ASP A 128 14.49 -1.07 -0.06
C ASP A 128 15.66 -0.98 -1.04
N LEU A 129 15.91 0.19 -1.59
CA LEU A 129 17.22 0.42 -2.19
C LEU A 129 18.23 0.67 -1.05
N PRO A 130 19.46 0.12 -1.11
CA PRO A 130 20.43 0.16 -0.02
C PRO A 130 20.76 1.55 0.53
N GLU A 131 20.42 2.59 -0.22
CA GLU A 131 20.71 4.00 0.09
C GLU A 131 19.46 4.85 0.38
N ALA A 132 18.26 4.24 0.36
CA ALA A 132 17.03 4.99 0.45
C ALA A 132 15.99 4.34 1.38
N SER A 133 15.82 4.90 2.58
CA SER A 133 14.83 4.45 3.56
C SER A 133 13.57 5.33 3.52
N PHE A 134 12.42 4.76 3.14
CA PHE A 134 11.11 5.37 3.32
C PHE A 134 10.61 5.35 4.78
N ALA A 135 11.53 5.23 5.74
CA ALA A 135 11.18 5.15 7.15
C ALA A 135 10.30 6.35 7.59
N GLY A 136 9.18 6.05 8.23
CA GLY A 136 8.26 7.06 8.76
C GLY A 136 7.38 7.77 7.72
N GLN A 137 7.35 7.31 6.45
CA GLN A 137 6.53 7.91 5.39
C GLN A 137 5.25 7.11 5.10
N HIS A 138 5.02 6.02 5.84
CA HIS A 138 3.95 5.08 5.58
C HIS A 138 2.81 5.22 6.59
N GLU A 139 1.61 5.20 6.06
CA GLU A 139 0.40 5.21 6.85
C GLU A 139 0.11 3.80 7.38
N SER A 140 -0.33 3.74 8.63
CA SER A 140 -0.80 2.51 9.28
C SER A 140 -2.12 2.80 9.96
N TYR A 141 -3.13 2.04 9.56
CA TYR A 141 -4.47 2.12 10.16
C TYR A 141 -4.69 0.85 10.96
N LEU A 142 -4.88 1.01 12.27
CA LEU A 142 -5.04 -0.11 13.20
C LEU A 142 -6.51 -0.28 13.59
N ASN A 143 -6.86 -1.48 14.02
CA ASN A 143 -8.22 -1.81 14.49
C ASN A 143 -9.31 -1.55 13.44
N ILE A 144 -8.99 -1.77 12.17
CA ILE A 144 -9.97 -1.66 11.08
C ILE A 144 -10.88 -2.88 11.12
N GLN A 145 -12.19 -2.65 11.14
CA GLN A 145 -13.22 -3.69 11.19
C GLN A 145 -14.32 -3.38 10.18
N GLY A 146 -14.76 -4.42 9.46
CA GLY A 146 -15.85 -4.36 8.49
C GLY A 146 -15.42 -3.97 7.08
N ASP A 147 -16.27 -4.30 6.12
CA ASP A 147 -16.01 -4.21 4.68
C ASP A 147 -15.69 -2.78 4.23
N LYS A 148 -16.57 -1.84 4.53
CA LYS A 148 -16.42 -0.45 4.09
C LYS A 148 -15.19 0.23 4.70
N PRO A 149 -14.94 0.18 6.03
CA PRO A 149 -13.73 0.74 6.63
C PRO A 149 -12.44 0.13 6.09
N LEU A 150 -12.45 -1.18 5.75
CA LEU A 150 -11.28 -1.83 5.15
C LEU A 150 -10.96 -1.25 3.77
N LEU A 151 -11.93 -1.16 2.88
CA LEU A 151 -11.73 -0.60 1.54
C LEU A 151 -11.32 0.88 1.59
N GLU A 152 -11.89 1.67 2.51
CA GLU A 152 -11.48 3.04 2.76
C GLU A 152 -10.04 3.16 3.26
N ALA A 153 -9.61 2.24 4.13
CA ALA A 153 -8.22 2.22 4.63
C ALA A 153 -7.23 1.84 3.51
N VAL A 154 -7.57 0.89 2.64
CA VAL A 154 -6.78 0.57 1.45
C VAL A 154 -6.63 1.79 0.54
N GLN A 155 -7.72 2.49 0.27
CA GLN A 155 -7.71 3.71 -0.55
C GLN A 155 -6.88 4.83 0.07
N LYS A 156 -6.96 5.02 1.40
CA LYS A 156 -6.11 5.97 2.13
C LYS A 156 -4.63 5.57 2.06
N CYS A 157 -4.31 4.29 2.15
CA CYS A 157 -2.95 3.82 1.88
C CYS A 157 -2.50 4.20 0.47
N PHE A 158 -3.31 3.97 -0.57
CA PHE A 158 -2.97 4.40 -1.93
C PHE A 158 -2.70 5.89 -2.03
N ALA A 159 -3.52 6.71 -1.38
CA ALA A 159 -3.33 8.16 -1.36
C ALA A 159 -2.03 8.58 -0.65
N SER A 160 -1.52 7.79 0.31
CA SER A 160 -0.31 8.13 1.06
C SER A 160 0.95 8.19 0.20
N LEU A 161 0.95 7.58 -1.00
CA LEU A 161 2.03 7.73 -1.97
C LEU A 161 2.24 9.19 -2.41
N PHE A 162 1.22 10.02 -2.25
CA PHE A 162 1.22 11.43 -2.66
C PHE A 162 1.21 12.39 -1.46
N THR A 163 1.72 11.98 -0.30
CA THR A 163 2.05 12.90 0.77
C THR A 163 3.22 13.80 0.36
N ASP A 164 3.29 14.99 0.91
CA ASP A 164 4.35 15.95 0.60
C ASP A 164 5.74 15.34 0.84
N ARG A 165 5.88 14.59 1.94
CA ARG A 165 7.11 13.86 2.27
C ARG A 165 7.45 12.79 1.22
N ALA A 166 6.46 11.99 0.79
CA ALA A 166 6.67 10.91 -0.16
C ALA A 166 7.00 11.45 -1.56
N ILE A 167 6.41 12.58 -1.98
CA ILE A 167 6.74 13.25 -3.24
C ILE A 167 8.16 13.80 -3.16
N LYS A 168 8.47 14.59 -2.11
CA LYS A 168 9.79 15.19 -1.93
C LYS A 168 10.89 14.13 -1.88
N TYR A 169 10.66 13.05 -1.14
CA TYR A 169 11.62 11.95 -1.05
C TYR A 169 11.95 11.36 -2.42
N ARG A 170 10.93 11.11 -3.28
CA ARG A 170 11.18 10.60 -4.64
C ARG A 170 11.96 11.57 -5.49
N GLU A 171 11.68 12.87 -5.40
CA GLU A 171 12.45 13.90 -6.10
C GLU A 171 13.90 13.96 -5.61
N ASP A 172 14.11 13.97 -4.29
CA ASP A 172 15.46 14.05 -3.69
C ASP A 172 16.34 12.84 -4.06
N ASN A 173 15.72 11.67 -4.29
CA ASN A 173 16.42 10.44 -4.65
C ASN A 173 16.35 10.10 -6.15
N GLY A 174 15.80 10.96 -6.98
CA GLY A 174 15.73 10.77 -8.43
C GLY A 174 14.80 9.64 -8.89
N PHE A 175 13.81 9.26 -8.09
CA PHE A 175 12.81 8.25 -8.47
C PHE A 175 11.74 8.85 -9.37
N ALA A 176 11.57 8.26 -10.53
CA ALA A 176 10.46 8.60 -11.42
C ALA A 176 9.14 8.21 -10.75
N HIS A 177 8.23 9.18 -10.57
CA HIS A 177 6.96 9.00 -9.87
C HIS A 177 6.10 7.88 -10.49
N GLU A 178 6.12 7.74 -11.80
CA GLU A 178 5.37 6.73 -12.56
C GLU A 178 5.91 5.31 -12.40
N LYS A 179 7.10 5.14 -11.85
CA LYS A 179 7.72 3.83 -11.61
C LYS A 179 7.55 3.34 -10.18
N VAL A 180 7.09 4.20 -9.29
CA VAL A 180 6.88 3.84 -7.88
C VAL A 180 5.40 3.54 -7.67
N ALA A 181 5.13 2.33 -7.24
CA ALA A 181 3.80 1.88 -6.85
C ALA A 181 3.72 1.66 -5.34
N LEU A 182 2.51 1.43 -4.87
CA LEU A 182 2.25 1.11 -3.48
C LEU A 182 1.52 -0.22 -3.39
N SER A 183 1.96 -1.05 -2.47
CA SER A 183 1.24 -2.24 -2.02
C SER A 183 0.62 -1.95 -0.66
N VAL A 184 -0.43 -2.67 -0.31
CA VAL A 184 -1.11 -2.51 0.98
C VAL A 184 -1.18 -3.86 1.68
N GLY A 185 -0.50 -3.97 2.82
CA GLY A 185 -0.58 -5.14 3.68
C GLY A 185 -1.80 -5.06 4.59
N ILE A 186 -2.60 -6.10 4.60
CA ILE A 186 -3.72 -6.31 5.53
C ILE A 186 -3.35 -7.48 6.43
N GLN A 187 -3.19 -7.21 7.72
CA GLN A 187 -2.69 -8.18 8.70
C GLN A 187 -3.64 -8.30 9.89
N LYS A 188 -3.88 -9.52 10.33
CA LYS A 188 -4.69 -9.78 11.53
C LYS A 188 -4.08 -9.09 12.75
N MET A 189 -4.91 -8.39 13.53
CA MET A 189 -4.47 -7.82 14.80
C MET A 189 -4.33 -8.91 15.87
N VAL A 190 -3.24 -8.85 16.62
CA VAL A 190 -3.06 -9.66 17.82
C VAL A 190 -3.40 -8.79 19.02
N ARG A 191 -4.26 -9.30 19.89
CA ARG A 191 -4.46 -8.68 21.20
C ARG A 191 -3.29 -9.10 22.09
N SER A 192 -2.59 -8.13 22.65
CA SER A 192 -1.69 -8.36 23.78
C SER A 192 -2.57 -8.48 25.03
N ASP A 193 -2.66 -9.67 25.58
CA ASP A 193 -3.25 -9.90 26.88
C ASP A 193 -2.33 -9.35 27.97
#